data_a6dea65de96dc2d166ed0f15cb753774
#
_entry.id   a6dea65de96dc2d166ed0f15cb753774
#
_cell.length_a   1.000
_cell.length_b   1.000
_cell.length_c   1.000
_cell.angle_alpha   90.00
_cell.angle_beta   90.00
_cell.angle_gamma   90.00
#
_symmetry.space_group_name_H-M   'P 1'
#
loop_
_entity.id
_entity.type
_entity.pdbx_description
1 polymer ?
#
loop_
_entity_poly.entity_id
_entity_poly.type
_entity_poly.pdbx_seq_one_letter_code
_entity_poly.pdbx_strand_id
1 'polypeptide(L)'
;MGWQIASSRLTHDFSALPFKMKELTLLIKITPQVDGSGLRLILQNRFNHTALLFDELIVSHDEKMSDAKSITRGKQKQIAIVGNGAVHTDALPFEVIAGQPLYFRMRALQKQTYADFSCVYDETFYNAIMAGTKNAAPHLPHNWQARKGWFCISCLEVWTNKKTPIIELTGDSLAETGMIETGLIKQLLNQAVVVNTGISGNRLLHDAPQDGPLYQTFGQSLIKRATQSTDPHPHPIIALIGSNDLVLPLIDGQSAHELVTPGQYLAGVSQLKQILDDRRCPLILTTIPPFSPHVAPQQENILLDAQQRRLLINQELRRFEWVVDLDPWLLGNDGGLKEIYDFGDHLHLNAAGGMVAAQAIMQKLSQLGYEKSF
;
A
#
# COMPACT_ATOMS: atom_id res chain seq x y z
N MET A 1 4.29 -8.71 -27.78
CA MET A 1 3.26 -9.02 -26.77
C MET A 1 3.90 -9.70 -25.59
N GLY A 2 3.49 -9.39 -24.38
CA GLY A 2 3.96 -10.00 -23.14
C GLY A 2 3.03 -9.72 -21.97
N TRP A 3 3.29 -10.40 -20.84
CA TRP A 3 2.61 -10.14 -19.59
C TRP A 3 3.16 -8.87 -18.95
N GLN A 4 2.27 -8.00 -18.49
CA GLN A 4 2.60 -6.77 -17.77
C GLN A 4 1.69 -6.60 -16.57
N ILE A 5 2.22 -6.00 -15.50
CA ILE A 5 1.42 -5.59 -14.35
C ILE A 5 0.42 -4.53 -14.80
N ALA A 6 -0.85 -4.74 -14.50
CA ALA A 6 -1.92 -3.78 -14.70
C ALA A 6 -2.45 -3.21 -13.40
N SER A 7 -2.20 -3.90 -12.29
CA SER A 7 -2.50 -3.45 -10.93
C SER A 7 -1.72 -4.32 -9.95
N SER A 8 -1.11 -3.71 -8.94
CA SER A 8 -0.45 -4.46 -7.86
C SER A 8 -0.51 -3.70 -6.55
N ARG A 9 -0.92 -4.42 -5.50
CA ARG A 9 -0.88 -3.95 -4.11
C ARG A 9 -0.28 -5.04 -3.24
N LEU A 10 0.63 -4.65 -2.36
CA LEU A 10 1.27 -5.58 -1.45
C LEU A 10 0.23 -6.21 -0.51
N THR A 11 0.32 -7.53 -0.30
CA THR A 11 -0.34 -8.17 0.84
C THR A 11 0.54 -8.04 2.07
N HIS A 12 -0.05 -7.66 3.19
CA HIS A 12 0.64 -7.43 4.45
C HIS A 12 0.59 -8.66 5.34
N ASP A 13 1.55 -8.74 6.27
CA ASP A 13 1.62 -9.79 7.28
C ASP A 13 0.60 -9.56 8.40
N PHE A 14 -0.45 -10.34 8.38
CA PHE A 14 -1.45 -10.44 9.44
C PHE A 14 -1.34 -11.75 10.22
N SER A 15 -0.20 -12.43 10.22
CA SER A 15 -0.02 -13.69 10.95
C SER A 15 -0.21 -13.54 12.46
N ALA A 16 0.11 -12.38 13.03
CA ALA A 16 -0.16 -12.05 14.43
C ALA A 16 -1.64 -11.73 14.73
N LEU A 17 -2.40 -11.30 13.72
CA LEU A 17 -3.83 -10.95 13.82
C LEU A 17 -4.63 -11.56 12.66
N PRO A 18 -4.63 -12.89 12.49
CA PRO A 18 -5.17 -13.54 11.30
C PRO A 18 -6.69 -13.56 11.30
N PHE A 19 -7.25 -13.55 10.10
CA PHE A 19 -8.69 -13.63 9.88
C PHE A 19 -9.12 -15.10 9.80
N LYS A 20 -9.92 -15.55 10.77
CA LYS A 20 -10.48 -16.91 10.82
C LYS A 20 -11.90 -16.90 10.29
N MET A 21 -12.15 -17.57 9.16
CA MET A 21 -13.46 -17.63 8.52
C MET A 21 -13.93 -19.09 8.39
N LYS A 22 -15.23 -19.36 8.65
CA LYS A 22 -15.83 -20.68 8.40
C LYS A 22 -16.01 -20.92 6.91
N GLU A 23 -16.43 -19.87 6.22
CA GLU A 23 -16.57 -19.75 4.78
C GLU A 23 -16.28 -18.30 4.39
N LEU A 24 -15.92 -18.06 3.16
CA LEU A 24 -15.60 -16.74 2.65
C LEU A 24 -16.15 -16.56 1.24
N THR A 25 -16.81 -15.44 1.02
CA THR A 25 -17.05 -14.90 -0.31
C THR A 25 -16.53 -13.47 -0.35
N LEU A 26 -15.62 -13.18 -1.26
CA LEU A 26 -15.11 -11.86 -1.55
C LEU A 26 -15.62 -11.42 -2.92
N LEU A 27 -16.14 -10.22 -3.02
CA LEU A 27 -16.34 -9.51 -4.27
C LEU A 27 -15.35 -8.34 -4.29
N ILE A 28 -14.40 -8.36 -5.21
CA ILE A 28 -13.28 -7.43 -5.28
C ILE A 28 -13.38 -6.66 -6.59
N LYS A 29 -13.37 -5.33 -6.50
CA LYS A 29 -13.21 -4.44 -7.65
C LYS A 29 -11.73 -4.09 -7.80
N ILE A 30 -11.16 -4.30 -8.97
CA ILE A 30 -9.83 -3.83 -9.36
C ILE A 30 -9.96 -3.11 -10.69
N THR A 31 -9.52 -1.86 -10.73
CA THR A 31 -9.48 -1.10 -11.98
C THR A 31 -8.07 -1.17 -12.57
N PRO A 32 -7.88 -1.84 -13.71
CA PRO A 32 -6.58 -1.97 -14.34
C PRO A 32 -6.08 -0.62 -14.87
N GLN A 33 -4.76 -0.44 -14.90
CA GLN A 33 -4.12 0.79 -15.33
C GLN A 33 -3.62 0.74 -16.78
N VAL A 34 -3.64 -0.43 -17.41
CA VAL A 34 -3.24 -0.64 -18.81
C VAL A 34 -4.17 -1.64 -19.50
N ASP A 35 -4.31 -1.48 -20.83
CA ASP A 35 -5.14 -2.34 -21.67
C ASP A 35 -4.49 -3.70 -21.89
N GLY A 36 -5.34 -4.75 -22.10
CA GLY A 36 -4.88 -6.08 -22.44
C GLY A 36 -5.95 -6.94 -23.09
N SER A 37 -5.53 -8.00 -23.78
CA SER A 37 -6.42 -8.99 -24.43
C SER A 37 -6.55 -10.28 -23.64
N GLY A 38 -5.88 -10.39 -22.50
CA GLY A 38 -5.93 -11.50 -21.57
C GLY A 38 -5.46 -11.06 -20.21
N LEU A 39 -5.85 -11.83 -19.19
CA LEU A 39 -5.44 -11.58 -17.81
C LEU A 39 -4.97 -12.86 -17.12
N ARG A 40 -4.18 -12.67 -16.06
CA ARG A 40 -3.87 -13.67 -15.02
C ARG A 40 -3.63 -12.96 -13.69
N LEU A 41 -3.74 -13.69 -12.60
CA LEU A 41 -3.52 -13.17 -11.25
C LEU A 41 -2.30 -13.82 -10.60
N ILE A 42 -1.64 -13.05 -9.73
CA ILE A 42 -0.73 -13.58 -8.73
C ILE A 42 -1.49 -13.66 -7.41
N LEU A 43 -1.60 -14.87 -6.86
CA LEU A 43 -2.23 -15.15 -5.58
C LEU A 43 -1.15 -15.49 -4.56
N GLN A 44 -1.17 -14.85 -3.39
CA GLN A 44 -0.16 -15.01 -2.35
C GLN A 44 -0.76 -15.61 -1.07
N ASN A 45 0.05 -16.42 -0.39
CA ASN A 45 -0.20 -17.00 0.93
C ASN A 45 1.14 -17.09 1.66
N ARG A 46 1.85 -15.95 1.78
CA ARG A 46 3.23 -15.88 2.26
C ARG A 46 3.35 -15.97 3.77
N PHE A 47 2.31 -15.52 4.46
CA PHE A 47 2.33 -15.37 5.93
C PHE A 47 1.51 -16.44 6.64
N ASN A 48 1.10 -17.48 5.93
CA ASN A 48 0.41 -18.63 6.48
C ASN A 48 1.15 -19.93 6.11
N HIS A 49 1.38 -20.78 7.08
CA HIS A 49 2.09 -22.06 6.87
C HIS A 49 1.20 -23.14 6.25
N THR A 50 -0.13 -22.97 6.33
CA THR A 50 -1.09 -23.92 5.75
C THR A 50 -1.53 -23.46 4.36
N ALA A 51 -1.78 -24.42 3.47
CA ALA A 51 -2.35 -24.12 2.17
C ALA A 51 -3.76 -23.53 2.31
N LEU A 52 -4.08 -22.57 1.45
CA LEU A 52 -5.43 -22.05 1.26
C LEU A 52 -6.07 -22.69 0.03
N LEU A 53 -7.37 -22.95 0.10
CA LEU A 53 -8.13 -23.54 -0.98
C LEU A 53 -9.34 -22.67 -1.32
N PHE A 54 -9.44 -22.26 -2.57
CA PHE A 54 -10.57 -21.51 -3.10
C PHE A 54 -11.35 -22.38 -4.07
N ASP A 55 -12.64 -22.54 -3.82
CA ASP A 55 -13.52 -23.39 -4.63
C ASP A 55 -13.97 -22.69 -5.92
N GLU A 56 -13.94 -21.35 -5.92
CA GLU A 56 -14.30 -20.54 -7.07
C GLU A 56 -13.45 -19.27 -7.11
N LEU A 57 -12.98 -18.94 -8.29
CA LEU A 57 -12.48 -17.62 -8.65
C LEU A 57 -12.96 -17.29 -10.06
N ILE A 58 -13.72 -16.20 -10.17
CA ILE A 58 -14.28 -15.75 -11.45
C ILE A 58 -14.03 -14.25 -11.63
N VAL A 59 -14.06 -13.80 -12.86
CA VAL A 59 -13.94 -12.38 -13.26
C VAL A 59 -15.07 -11.99 -14.17
N SER A 60 -15.54 -10.74 -14.05
CA SER A 60 -16.57 -10.12 -14.88
C SER A 60 -16.28 -8.65 -15.10
N HIS A 61 -16.87 -8.05 -16.14
CA HIS A 61 -16.86 -6.61 -16.37
C HIS A 61 -17.92 -5.88 -15.52
N ASP A 62 -18.84 -6.59 -14.91
CA ASP A 62 -19.87 -5.99 -14.05
C ASP A 62 -19.99 -6.69 -12.70
N GLU A 63 -20.44 -5.93 -11.69
CA GLU A 63 -20.59 -6.38 -10.32
C GLU A 63 -21.59 -7.55 -10.16
N LYS A 64 -22.57 -7.65 -11.06
CA LYS A 64 -23.59 -8.71 -11.05
C LYS A 64 -23.07 -10.02 -11.62
N MET A 65 -21.83 -10.04 -12.13
CA MET A 65 -21.20 -11.21 -12.73
C MET A 65 -21.93 -11.73 -13.98
N SER A 66 -22.50 -10.83 -14.81
CA SER A 66 -23.34 -11.21 -15.96
C SER A 66 -22.56 -11.91 -17.07
N ASP A 67 -21.29 -11.55 -17.29
CA ASP A 67 -20.38 -12.15 -18.28
C ASP A 67 -19.25 -12.96 -17.65
N ALA A 68 -19.46 -13.46 -16.43
CA ALA A 68 -18.44 -14.09 -15.63
C ALA A 68 -17.70 -15.23 -16.33
N LYS A 69 -16.37 -15.21 -16.25
CA LYS A 69 -15.49 -16.29 -16.70
C LYS A 69 -14.69 -16.86 -15.53
N SER A 70 -14.55 -18.20 -15.53
CA SER A 70 -13.75 -18.88 -14.50
C SER A 70 -12.26 -18.64 -14.72
N ILE A 71 -11.57 -18.24 -13.65
CA ILE A 71 -10.12 -18.24 -13.56
C ILE A 71 -9.71 -19.60 -12.99
N THR A 72 -8.69 -20.23 -13.60
CA THR A 72 -8.25 -21.58 -13.26
C THR A 72 -6.76 -21.59 -12.91
N ARG A 73 -6.31 -22.70 -12.32
CA ARG A 73 -4.89 -23.02 -12.18
C ARG A 73 -4.68 -24.49 -12.58
N GLY A 74 -3.83 -24.72 -13.59
CA GLY A 74 -3.66 -26.04 -14.17
C GLY A 74 -4.97 -26.59 -14.75
N LYS A 75 -5.83 -25.73 -15.30
CA LYS A 75 -7.18 -26.02 -15.81
C LYS A 75 -8.19 -26.48 -14.74
N GLN A 76 -7.83 -26.40 -13.46
CA GLN A 76 -8.74 -26.69 -12.34
C GLN A 76 -9.41 -25.39 -11.86
N LYS A 77 -10.72 -25.45 -11.60
CA LYS A 77 -11.49 -24.32 -11.03
C LYS A 77 -11.16 -24.10 -9.55
N GLN A 78 -10.89 -25.18 -8.83
CA GLN A 78 -10.45 -25.12 -7.45
C GLN A 78 -8.97 -24.75 -7.43
N ILE A 79 -8.60 -23.70 -6.70
CA ILE A 79 -7.25 -23.16 -6.66
C ILE A 79 -6.68 -23.35 -5.26
N ALA A 80 -5.60 -24.11 -5.18
CA ALA A 80 -4.79 -24.22 -3.96
C ALA A 80 -3.59 -23.26 -4.01
N ILE A 81 -3.40 -22.46 -2.93
CA ILE A 81 -2.24 -21.65 -2.74
C ILE A 81 -1.43 -22.27 -1.60
N VAL A 82 -0.22 -22.73 -1.90
CA VAL A 82 0.66 -23.36 -0.90
C VAL A 82 1.00 -22.38 0.22
N GLY A 83 1.22 -22.89 1.42
CA GLY A 83 1.69 -22.09 2.54
C GLY A 83 3.09 -21.52 2.26
N ASN A 84 3.39 -20.33 2.76
CA ASN A 84 4.62 -19.58 2.52
C ASN A 84 4.95 -19.38 1.04
N GLY A 85 3.92 -19.29 0.17
CA GLY A 85 4.13 -19.24 -1.26
C GLY A 85 3.20 -18.31 -2.03
N ALA A 86 3.40 -18.33 -3.33
CA ALA A 86 2.57 -17.63 -4.29
C ALA A 86 2.32 -18.53 -5.52
N VAL A 87 1.25 -18.27 -6.23
CA VAL A 87 0.93 -19.00 -7.44
C VAL A 87 0.40 -18.05 -8.51
N HIS A 88 0.70 -18.36 -9.78
CA HIS A 88 0.04 -17.73 -10.92
C HIS A 88 -1.19 -18.56 -11.30
N THR A 89 -2.27 -17.86 -11.65
CA THR A 89 -3.40 -18.48 -12.33
C THR A 89 -3.07 -18.77 -13.80
N ASP A 90 -3.86 -19.59 -14.43
CA ASP A 90 -3.77 -19.76 -15.88
C ASP A 90 -4.12 -18.44 -16.59
N ALA A 91 -3.57 -18.27 -17.79
CA ALA A 91 -3.94 -17.17 -18.68
C ALA A 91 -5.41 -17.32 -19.13
N LEU A 92 -6.18 -16.26 -18.98
CA LEU A 92 -7.58 -16.20 -19.42
C LEU A 92 -7.70 -15.17 -20.55
N PRO A 93 -8.16 -15.55 -21.76
CA PRO A 93 -8.57 -14.58 -22.78
C PRO A 93 -9.75 -13.76 -22.27
N PHE A 94 -9.50 -12.47 -21.99
CA PHE A 94 -10.46 -11.56 -21.41
C PHE A 94 -10.06 -10.13 -21.79
N GLU A 95 -10.99 -9.35 -22.31
CA GLU A 95 -10.72 -7.95 -22.64
C GLU A 95 -10.51 -7.15 -21.37
N VAL A 96 -9.44 -6.35 -21.31
CA VAL A 96 -9.11 -5.48 -20.20
C VAL A 96 -8.90 -4.08 -20.74
N ILE A 97 -9.67 -3.13 -20.24
CA ILE A 97 -9.61 -1.72 -20.65
C ILE A 97 -9.14 -0.90 -19.45
N ALA A 98 -8.07 -0.13 -19.64
CA ALA A 98 -7.54 0.75 -18.61
C ALA A 98 -8.61 1.74 -18.12
N GLY A 99 -8.73 1.87 -16.80
CA GLY A 99 -9.73 2.73 -16.18
C GLY A 99 -11.14 2.13 -16.09
N GLN A 100 -11.40 0.96 -16.70
CA GLN A 100 -12.67 0.26 -16.53
C GLN A 100 -12.54 -0.84 -15.47
N PRO A 101 -13.40 -0.89 -14.45
CA PRO A 101 -13.28 -1.85 -13.36
C PRO A 101 -13.52 -3.29 -13.82
N LEU A 102 -12.76 -4.20 -13.26
CA LEU A 102 -13.02 -5.64 -13.27
C LEU A 102 -13.47 -6.08 -11.88
N TYR A 103 -14.39 -7.01 -11.84
CA TYR A 103 -14.95 -7.57 -10.62
C TYR A 103 -14.53 -9.02 -10.50
N PHE A 104 -13.92 -9.37 -9.37
CA PHE A 104 -13.46 -10.72 -9.05
C PHE A 104 -14.31 -11.25 -7.91
N ARG A 105 -14.92 -12.42 -8.08
CA ARG A 105 -15.55 -13.14 -6.98
C ARG A 105 -14.68 -14.35 -6.63
N MET A 106 -14.26 -14.37 -5.35
CA MET A 106 -13.47 -15.45 -4.78
C MET A 106 -14.25 -16.11 -3.65
N ARG A 107 -14.35 -17.44 -3.65
CA ARG A 107 -15.11 -18.20 -2.65
C ARG A 107 -14.28 -19.34 -2.08
N ALA A 108 -14.36 -19.49 -0.76
CA ALA A 108 -13.86 -20.65 -0.02
C ALA A 108 -15.00 -21.19 0.86
N LEU A 109 -15.37 -22.46 0.65
CA LEU A 109 -16.50 -23.09 1.35
C LEU A 109 -16.08 -23.83 2.61
N GLN A 110 -14.80 -23.83 2.94
CA GLN A 110 -14.26 -24.48 4.12
C GLN A 110 -13.61 -23.50 5.10
N LYS A 111 -13.51 -23.91 6.34
CA LYS A 111 -12.86 -23.11 7.39
C LYS A 111 -11.38 -22.94 7.06
N GLN A 112 -10.94 -21.69 7.00
CA GLN A 112 -9.56 -21.33 6.75
C GLN A 112 -9.12 -20.12 7.59
N THR A 113 -7.82 -19.93 7.66
CA THR A 113 -7.18 -18.76 8.30
C THR A 113 -6.41 -18.00 7.24
N TYR A 114 -6.64 -16.69 7.17
CA TYR A 114 -6.01 -15.80 6.19
C TYR A 114 -5.08 -14.84 6.92
N ALA A 115 -3.84 -14.75 6.43
CA ALA A 115 -2.81 -13.87 6.99
C ALA A 115 -2.23 -12.89 5.96
N ASP A 116 -2.48 -13.11 4.68
CA ASP A 116 -2.13 -12.18 3.59
C ASP A 116 -3.31 -11.28 3.29
N PHE A 117 -3.22 -9.99 3.64
CA PHE A 117 -4.31 -9.03 3.48
C PHE A 117 -3.84 -7.75 2.81
N SER A 118 -4.53 -7.29 1.77
CA SER A 118 -4.33 -6.00 1.13
C SER A 118 -5.34 -5.00 1.66
N CYS A 119 -4.89 -3.89 2.23
CA CYS A 119 -5.74 -2.80 2.70
C CYS A 119 -5.97 -1.77 1.60
N VAL A 120 -7.15 -1.15 1.61
CA VAL A 120 -7.47 0.04 0.80
C VAL A 120 -8.57 0.85 1.49
N TYR A 121 -8.45 2.16 1.45
CA TYR A 121 -9.47 3.08 1.98
C TYR A 121 -10.06 3.96 0.88
N ASP A 122 -9.29 4.30 -0.15
CA ASP A 122 -9.85 4.95 -1.34
C ASP A 122 -10.47 3.91 -2.28
N GLU A 123 -11.78 4.02 -2.47
CA GLU A 123 -12.57 3.04 -3.23
C GLU A 123 -12.65 3.38 -4.73
N THR A 124 -11.90 4.36 -5.23
CA THR A 124 -11.97 4.80 -6.63
C THR A 124 -11.53 3.69 -7.58
N PHE A 125 -10.32 3.17 -7.41
CA PHE A 125 -9.75 2.11 -8.26
C PHE A 125 -9.90 0.71 -7.67
N TYR A 126 -10.08 0.62 -6.36
CA TYR A 126 -10.17 -0.64 -5.63
C TYR A 126 -11.34 -0.63 -4.67
N ASN A 127 -12.00 -1.75 -4.51
CA ASN A 127 -12.98 -1.96 -3.43
C ASN A 127 -13.10 -3.46 -3.15
N ALA A 128 -13.56 -3.81 -1.96
CA ALA A 128 -13.88 -5.18 -1.62
C ALA A 128 -15.06 -5.27 -0.67
N ILE A 129 -16.00 -6.16 -0.99
CA ILE A 129 -17.10 -6.54 -0.12
C ILE A 129 -16.86 -7.97 0.34
N MET A 130 -16.86 -8.16 1.64
CA MET A 130 -16.64 -9.46 2.27
C MET A 130 -17.94 -9.97 2.88
N ALA A 131 -18.36 -11.16 2.48
CA ALA A 131 -19.44 -11.91 3.09
C ALA A 131 -18.92 -13.26 3.60
N GLY A 132 -19.42 -13.72 4.74
CA GLY A 132 -19.02 -14.99 5.31
C GLY A 132 -19.30 -15.07 6.81
N THR A 133 -19.28 -16.29 7.34
CA THR A 133 -19.44 -16.53 8.77
C THR A 133 -18.08 -16.39 9.46
N LYS A 134 -17.88 -15.29 10.18
CA LYS A 134 -16.69 -15.11 11.02
C LYS A 134 -16.72 -16.08 12.20
N ASN A 135 -15.65 -16.83 12.43
CA ASN A 135 -15.36 -17.31 13.79
C ASN A 135 -14.90 -16.07 14.57
N ALA A 136 -15.37 -15.94 15.81
CA ALA A 136 -15.10 -14.77 16.66
C ALA A 136 -13.70 -14.21 16.38
N ALA A 137 -13.64 -13.02 15.82
CA ALA A 137 -12.40 -12.31 15.67
C ALA A 137 -11.78 -12.09 17.05
N PRO A 138 -10.48 -12.15 17.24
CA PRO A 138 -9.87 -11.66 18.44
C PRO A 138 -10.39 -10.24 18.67
N HIS A 139 -10.69 -9.90 19.91
CA HIS A 139 -11.24 -8.59 20.26
C HIS A 139 -10.34 -7.48 19.69
N LEU A 140 -10.82 -6.82 18.66
CA LEU A 140 -10.19 -5.61 18.15
C LEU A 140 -10.48 -4.49 19.16
N PRO A 141 -9.54 -3.58 19.42
CA PRO A 141 -9.79 -2.41 20.25
C PRO A 141 -11.04 -1.67 19.76
N HIS A 142 -11.84 -1.13 20.68
CA HIS A 142 -13.12 -0.49 20.38
C HIS A 142 -13.03 0.68 19.37
N ASN A 143 -11.85 1.25 19.15
CA ASN A 143 -11.59 2.39 18.26
C ASN A 143 -11.11 1.97 16.88
N TRP A 144 -11.13 0.70 16.54
CA TRP A 144 -10.63 0.22 15.28
C TRP A 144 -11.71 0.31 14.20
N GLN A 145 -11.52 1.19 13.22
CA GLN A 145 -12.28 1.12 11.97
C GLN A 145 -11.92 -0.21 11.29
N ALA A 146 -12.96 -0.99 10.94
CA ALA A 146 -12.74 -2.23 10.22
C ALA A 146 -11.90 -1.94 8.97
N ARG A 147 -10.70 -2.54 8.88
CA ARG A 147 -9.86 -2.39 7.69
C ARG A 147 -10.62 -2.92 6.48
N LYS A 148 -10.70 -2.11 5.43
CA LYS A 148 -11.26 -2.50 4.14
C LYS A 148 -10.15 -3.14 3.31
N GLY A 149 -10.50 -4.21 2.57
CA GLY A 149 -9.52 -4.89 1.74
C GLY A 149 -9.92 -6.33 1.40
N TRP A 150 -8.95 -7.07 0.88
CA TRP A 150 -9.14 -8.43 0.41
C TRP A 150 -7.94 -9.34 0.73
N PHE A 151 -8.13 -10.65 0.57
CA PHE A 151 -7.10 -11.66 0.80
C PHE A 151 -6.43 -12.09 -0.50
N CYS A 152 -5.17 -12.43 -0.44
CA CYS A 152 -4.39 -13.21 -1.38
C CYS A 152 -4.14 -12.61 -2.77
N ILE A 153 -5.04 -11.86 -3.40
CA ILE A 153 -4.79 -11.28 -4.71
C ILE A 153 -3.82 -10.10 -4.55
N SER A 154 -2.59 -10.25 -5.06
CA SER A 154 -1.55 -9.23 -4.97
C SER A 154 -1.28 -8.51 -6.29
N CYS A 155 -1.55 -9.17 -7.42
CA CYS A 155 -1.24 -8.59 -8.72
C CYS A 155 -2.24 -9.09 -9.79
N LEU A 156 -2.67 -8.15 -10.62
CA LEU A 156 -3.33 -8.39 -11.89
C LEU A 156 -2.32 -8.13 -13.00
N GLU A 157 -2.04 -9.12 -13.81
CA GLU A 157 -1.24 -8.99 -15.02
C GLU A 157 -2.14 -9.12 -16.26
N VAL A 158 -1.80 -8.37 -17.31
CA VAL A 158 -2.49 -8.39 -18.59
C VAL A 158 -1.55 -8.74 -19.75
N TRP A 159 -2.09 -9.39 -20.75
CA TRP A 159 -1.38 -9.70 -22.00
C TRP A 159 -1.52 -8.54 -22.96
N THR A 160 -0.43 -7.84 -23.25
CA THR A 160 -0.44 -6.61 -24.06
C THR A 160 0.78 -6.53 -24.97
N ASN A 161 0.72 -5.71 -26.00
CA ASN A 161 1.87 -5.33 -26.84
C ASN A 161 2.52 -4.02 -26.40
N LYS A 162 1.90 -3.30 -25.47
CA LYS A 162 2.41 -2.04 -24.93
C LYS A 162 3.33 -2.33 -23.74
N LYS A 163 4.56 -1.84 -23.80
CA LYS A 163 5.46 -1.85 -22.65
C LYS A 163 5.22 -0.59 -21.82
N THR A 164 4.63 -0.73 -20.67
CA THR A 164 4.27 0.37 -19.78
C THR A 164 5.25 0.40 -18.61
N PRO A 165 5.89 1.54 -18.30
CA PRO A 165 6.79 1.66 -17.16
C PRO A 165 6.03 1.50 -15.84
N ILE A 166 6.78 1.13 -14.79
CA ILE A 166 6.29 0.99 -13.43
C ILE A 166 6.80 2.15 -12.58
N ILE A 167 5.98 2.62 -11.67
CA ILE A 167 6.33 3.50 -10.55
C ILE A 167 5.91 2.80 -9.27
N GLU A 168 6.82 2.59 -8.34
CA GLU A 168 6.49 2.06 -7.03
C GLU A 168 6.14 3.19 -6.07
N LEU A 169 4.99 3.09 -5.40
CA LEU A 169 4.60 3.90 -4.26
C LEU A 169 4.78 3.07 -3.00
N THR A 170 5.68 3.49 -2.12
CA THR A 170 6.02 2.77 -0.89
C THR A 170 5.97 3.67 0.33
N GLY A 171 6.07 3.08 1.51
CA GLY A 171 6.11 3.81 2.77
C GLY A 171 5.11 3.28 3.79
N ASP A 172 4.43 4.20 4.45
CA ASP A 172 3.49 3.93 5.54
C ASP A 172 2.01 3.99 5.10
N SER A 173 1.11 4.32 6.03
CA SER A 173 -0.32 4.45 5.78
C SER A 173 -0.66 5.52 4.73
N LEU A 174 0.16 6.56 4.57
CA LEU A 174 -0.05 7.58 3.53
C LEU A 174 0.03 6.99 2.12
N ALA A 175 0.85 5.95 1.92
CA ALA A 175 0.88 5.18 0.70
C ALA A 175 -0.24 4.13 0.68
N GLU A 176 -0.40 3.34 1.77
CA GLU A 176 -1.32 2.20 1.83
C GLU A 176 -2.79 2.59 1.67
N THR A 177 -3.23 3.72 2.24
CA THR A 177 -4.65 4.13 2.21
C THR A 177 -5.21 4.28 0.79
N GLY A 178 -4.34 4.54 -0.21
CA GLY A 178 -4.74 4.64 -1.61
C GLY A 178 -5.10 6.06 -2.06
N MET A 179 -5.16 7.05 -1.17
CA MET A 179 -5.55 8.42 -1.54
C MET A 179 -4.56 9.06 -2.52
N ILE A 180 -3.26 8.94 -2.25
CA ILE A 180 -2.20 9.44 -3.14
C ILE A 180 -2.07 8.56 -4.38
N GLU A 181 -2.16 7.23 -4.22
CA GLU A 181 -2.15 6.29 -5.34
C GLU A 181 -3.25 6.62 -6.36
N THR A 182 -4.47 6.87 -5.90
CA THR A 182 -5.60 7.28 -6.76
C THR A 182 -5.26 8.54 -7.54
N GLY A 183 -4.64 9.53 -6.91
CA GLY A 183 -4.21 10.76 -7.55
C GLY A 183 -3.15 10.52 -8.63
N LEU A 184 -2.18 9.65 -8.37
CA LEU A 184 -1.14 9.28 -9.34
C LEU A 184 -1.73 8.47 -10.50
N ILE A 185 -2.56 7.47 -10.23
CA ILE A 185 -3.18 6.64 -11.28
C ILE A 185 -4.01 7.50 -12.23
N LYS A 186 -4.80 8.46 -11.71
CA LYS A 186 -5.61 9.37 -12.57
C LYS A 186 -4.76 10.19 -13.55
N GLN A 187 -3.55 10.56 -13.15
CA GLN A 187 -2.63 11.35 -13.99
C GLN A 187 -1.82 10.49 -14.95
N LEU A 188 -1.57 9.24 -14.59
CA LEU A 188 -0.69 8.31 -15.32
C LEU A 188 -1.44 7.18 -16.05
N LEU A 189 -2.77 7.20 -16.02
CA LEU A 189 -3.58 6.13 -16.59
C LEU A 189 -3.16 5.83 -18.03
N ASN A 190 -2.90 4.56 -18.31
CA ASN A 190 -2.40 4.06 -19.59
C ASN A 190 -1.02 4.61 -20.03
N GLN A 191 -0.31 5.32 -19.15
CA GLN A 191 1.05 5.84 -19.39
C GLN A 191 2.08 5.13 -18.51
N ALA A 192 1.79 4.97 -17.23
CA ALA A 192 2.60 4.21 -16.29
C ALA A 192 1.70 3.42 -15.34
N VAL A 193 2.23 2.36 -14.73
CA VAL A 193 1.55 1.57 -13.70
C VAL A 193 2.09 1.96 -12.34
N VAL A 194 1.22 2.44 -11.47
CA VAL A 194 1.54 2.67 -10.06
C VAL A 194 1.31 1.36 -9.31
N VAL A 195 2.37 0.80 -8.73
CA VAL A 195 2.30 -0.34 -7.82
C VAL A 195 2.44 0.15 -6.39
N ASN A 196 1.62 -0.36 -5.47
CA ASN A 196 1.58 0.11 -4.10
C ASN A 196 2.14 -0.95 -3.13
N THR A 197 3.22 -0.59 -2.43
CA THR A 197 3.89 -1.41 -1.43
C THR A 197 3.90 -0.75 -0.04
N GLY A 198 3.04 0.23 0.20
CA GLY A 198 2.85 0.88 1.49
C GLY A 198 2.34 -0.09 2.56
N ILE A 199 2.73 0.12 3.82
CA ILE A 199 2.29 -0.65 5.00
C ILE A 199 1.91 0.32 6.11
N SER A 200 0.67 0.33 6.56
CA SER A 200 0.25 1.18 7.69
C SER A 200 1.10 0.93 8.93
N GLY A 201 1.51 2.01 9.59
CA GLY A 201 2.37 1.94 10.76
C GLY A 201 3.86 1.73 10.44
N ASN A 202 4.24 1.55 9.18
CA ASN A 202 5.63 1.32 8.79
C ASN A 202 6.53 2.50 9.14
N ARG A 203 7.79 2.21 9.49
CA ARG A 203 8.80 3.19 9.85
C ARG A 203 10.02 3.07 8.95
N LEU A 204 10.80 4.14 8.86
CA LEU A 204 12.04 4.13 8.10
C LEU A 204 13.09 3.25 8.76
N LEU A 205 13.29 3.42 10.08
CA LEU A 205 14.43 2.88 10.82
C LEU A 205 14.10 1.62 11.64
N HIS A 206 12.91 1.54 12.22
CA HIS A 206 12.56 0.50 13.18
C HIS A 206 11.54 -0.48 12.61
N ASP A 207 11.72 -1.75 12.90
CA ASP A 207 10.73 -2.79 12.63
C ASP A 207 9.47 -2.57 13.48
N ALA A 208 8.40 -3.26 13.15
CA ALA A 208 7.15 -3.26 13.91
C ALA A 208 7.40 -3.53 15.40
N PRO A 209 6.74 -2.81 16.33
CA PRO A 209 6.75 -3.15 17.74
C PRO A 209 6.25 -4.58 17.96
N GLN A 210 6.82 -5.27 18.94
CA GLN A 210 6.46 -6.67 19.21
C GLN A 210 5.25 -6.79 20.16
N ASP A 211 4.88 -5.72 20.82
CA ASP A 211 3.83 -5.70 21.81
C ASP A 211 2.46 -5.40 21.21
N GLY A 212 1.67 -6.43 21.19
CA GLY A 212 0.31 -6.39 20.64
C GLY A 212 0.22 -6.83 19.17
N PRO A 213 -0.79 -7.67 18.86
CA PRO A 213 -0.93 -8.28 17.53
C PRO A 213 -1.13 -7.27 16.41
N LEU A 214 -1.72 -6.11 16.71
CA LEU A 214 -1.93 -5.05 15.72
C LEU A 214 -0.61 -4.43 15.28
N TYR A 215 0.25 -4.07 16.24
CA TYR A 215 1.53 -3.42 15.94
C TYR A 215 2.45 -4.34 15.10
N GLN A 216 2.42 -5.64 15.35
CA GLN A 216 3.19 -6.61 14.56
C GLN A 216 2.83 -6.59 13.06
N THR A 217 1.64 -6.09 12.69
CA THR A 217 1.25 -5.94 11.27
C THR A 217 1.95 -4.76 10.57
N PHE A 218 2.69 -3.90 11.28
CA PHE A 218 3.38 -2.73 10.71
C PHE A 218 4.66 -3.08 9.95
N GLY A 219 5.06 -4.34 10.00
CA GLY A 219 6.10 -4.92 9.17
C GLY A 219 7.52 -4.49 9.52
N GLN A 220 8.46 -4.92 8.70
CA GLN A 220 9.86 -4.53 8.82
C GLN A 220 10.06 -3.08 8.38
N SER A 221 11.11 -2.42 8.91
CA SER A 221 11.48 -1.06 8.49
C SER A 221 11.67 -0.95 6.97
N LEU A 222 11.40 0.23 6.42
CA LEU A 222 11.54 0.45 4.98
C LEU A 222 12.96 0.17 4.49
N ILE A 223 13.98 0.52 5.26
CA ILE A 223 15.40 0.20 4.95
C ILE A 223 15.59 -1.31 4.82
N LYS A 224 15.07 -2.09 5.76
CA LYS A 224 15.19 -3.55 5.72
C LYS A 224 14.44 -4.16 4.53
N ARG A 225 13.23 -3.67 4.25
CA ARG A 225 12.44 -4.08 3.08
C ARG A 225 13.18 -3.75 1.77
N ALA A 226 13.76 -2.56 1.64
CA ALA A 226 14.52 -2.16 0.48
C ALA A 226 15.78 -3.03 0.28
N THR A 227 16.47 -3.38 1.38
CA THR A 227 17.64 -4.28 1.34
C THR A 227 17.27 -5.70 0.91
N GLN A 228 16.11 -6.20 1.32
CA GLN A 228 15.65 -7.57 1.04
C GLN A 228 14.92 -7.70 -0.31
N SER A 229 14.60 -6.60 -0.95
CA SER A 229 13.88 -6.64 -2.23
C SER A 229 14.71 -7.32 -3.31
N THR A 230 14.09 -8.29 -3.97
CA THR A 230 14.69 -9.08 -5.06
C THR A 230 14.18 -8.69 -6.44
N ASP A 231 13.45 -7.58 -6.56
CA ASP A 231 12.99 -7.12 -7.87
C ASP A 231 14.19 -6.72 -8.74
N PRO A 232 14.41 -7.38 -9.86
CA PRO A 232 15.57 -7.11 -10.73
C PRO A 232 15.34 -5.90 -11.65
N HIS A 233 14.13 -5.33 -11.68
CA HIS A 233 13.78 -4.30 -12.65
C HIS A 233 13.92 -2.91 -12.04
N PRO A 234 14.83 -2.06 -12.55
CA PRO A 234 14.93 -0.66 -12.14
C PRO A 234 13.64 0.10 -12.47
N HIS A 235 13.09 0.79 -11.49
CA HIS A 235 11.96 1.70 -11.64
C HIS A 235 12.01 2.80 -10.58
N PRO A 236 11.38 3.97 -10.81
CA PRO A 236 11.28 5.02 -9.81
C PRO A 236 10.48 4.54 -8.58
N ILE A 237 11.00 4.89 -7.40
CA ILE A 237 10.36 4.58 -6.12
C ILE A 237 9.98 5.90 -5.43
N ILE A 238 8.68 6.11 -5.23
CA ILE A 238 8.14 7.22 -4.46
C ILE A 238 7.93 6.73 -3.02
N ALA A 239 8.65 7.33 -2.08
CA ALA A 239 8.57 6.95 -0.66
C ALA A 239 7.88 8.03 0.17
N LEU A 240 6.82 7.63 0.89
CA LEU A 240 6.16 8.44 1.93
C LEU A 240 6.38 7.74 3.26
N ILE A 241 7.32 8.26 4.05
CA ILE A 241 7.76 7.58 5.29
C ILE A 241 8.26 8.61 6.30
N GLY A 242 8.19 8.28 7.59
CA GLY A 242 8.75 9.07 8.67
C GLY A 242 7.72 9.56 9.67
N SER A 243 6.45 9.64 9.31
CA SER A 243 5.39 10.01 10.25
C SER A 243 5.39 9.07 11.46
N ASN A 244 5.47 7.76 11.23
CA ASN A 244 5.46 6.76 12.31
C ASN A 244 6.78 6.66 13.07
N ASP A 245 7.91 7.11 12.52
CA ASP A 245 9.17 7.25 13.28
C ASP A 245 9.06 8.32 14.37
N LEU A 246 8.12 9.28 14.19
CA LEU A 246 7.87 10.37 15.13
C LEU A 246 6.57 10.18 15.94
N VAL A 247 5.52 9.63 15.37
CA VAL A 247 4.18 9.55 16.00
C VAL A 247 3.97 8.24 16.75
N LEU A 248 4.44 7.09 16.23
CA LEU A 248 4.21 5.80 16.89
C LEU A 248 4.79 5.76 18.32
N PRO A 249 6.00 6.31 18.59
CA PRO A 249 6.52 6.39 19.96
C PRO A 249 5.65 7.22 20.92
N LEU A 250 4.73 8.05 20.42
CA LEU A 250 3.82 8.84 21.25
C LEU A 250 2.60 8.04 21.69
N ILE A 251 2.11 7.15 20.81
CA ILE A 251 0.86 6.39 21.03
C ILE A 251 1.12 5.00 21.58
N ASP A 252 2.31 4.45 21.34
CA ASP A 252 2.77 3.19 21.91
C ASP A 252 3.87 3.46 22.92
N GLY A 253 3.51 3.40 24.21
CA GLY A 253 4.45 3.70 25.31
C GLY A 253 5.69 2.81 25.35
N GLN A 254 5.68 1.64 24.70
CA GLN A 254 6.83 0.74 24.63
C GLN A 254 7.84 1.17 23.57
N SER A 255 7.38 1.82 22.51
CA SER A 255 8.25 2.40 21.47
C SER A 255 8.78 3.79 21.82
N ALA A 256 8.47 4.36 22.99
CA ALA A 256 8.88 5.72 23.37
C ALA A 256 10.40 5.95 23.29
N HIS A 257 11.21 4.91 23.55
CA HIS A 257 12.67 4.96 23.47
C HIS A 257 13.19 4.93 22.02
N GLU A 258 12.32 4.65 21.03
CA GLU A 258 12.65 4.60 19.61
C GLU A 258 12.37 5.92 18.88
N LEU A 259 11.99 6.99 19.61
CA LEU A 259 11.76 8.31 19.01
C LEU A 259 13.07 8.84 18.38
N VAL A 260 13.07 8.91 17.06
CA VAL A 260 14.28 9.25 16.29
C VAL A 260 14.67 10.72 16.43
N THR A 261 15.98 10.99 16.45
CA THR A 261 16.51 12.34 16.27
C THR A 261 16.53 12.71 14.78
N PRO A 262 16.56 14.02 14.44
CA PRO A 262 16.73 14.45 13.05
C PRO A 262 17.95 13.83 12.37
N GLY A 263 19.10 13.76 13.08
CA GLY A 263 20.33 13.16 12.54
C GLY A 263 20.19 11.66 12.25
N GLN A 264 19.53 10.89 13.11
CA GLN A 264 19.28 9.48 12.88
C GLN A 264 18.38 9.27 11.66
N TYR A 265 17.29 10.05 11.54
CA TYR A 265 16.37 9.96 10.41
C TYR A 265 17.10 10.28 9.09
N LEU A 266 17.87 11.37 9.02
CA LEU A 266 18.61 11.76 7.82
C LEU A 266 19.70 10.75 7.44
N ALA A 267 20.37 10.13 8.42
CA ALA A 267 21.27 9.02 8.17
C ALA A 267 20.54 7.81 7.53
N GLY A 268 19.34 7.49 8.04
CA GLY A 268 18.49 6.44 7.45
C GLY A 268 18.04 6.77 6.03
N VAL A 269 17.67 8.01 5.75
CA VAL A 269 17.34 8.46 4.39
C VAL A 269 18.52 8.31 3.44
N SER A 270 19.73 8.67 3.90
CA SER A 270 20.96 8.49 3.12
C SER A 270 21.25 7.01 2.84
N GLN A 271 21.04 6.14 3.83
CA GLN A 271 21.18 4.70 3.68
C GLN A 271 20.13 4.13 2.68
N LEU A 272 18.88 4.52 2.79
CA LEU A 272 17.82 4.11 1.84
C LEU A 272 18.20 4.54 0.41
N LYS A 273 18.63 5.80 0.25
CA LYS A 273 19.06 6.32 -1.05
C LYS A 273 20.17 5.49 -1.65
N GLN A 274 21.22 5.16 -0.86
CA GLN A 274 22.33 4.33 -1.33
C GLN A 274 21.87 2.92 -1.77
N ILE A 275 21.02 2.25 -0.97
CA ILE A 275 20.47 0.93 -1.32
C ILE A 275 19.74 0.98 -2.66
N LEU A 276 18.94 2.03 -2.88
CA LEU A 276 18.15 2.16 -4.09
C LEU A 276 19.01 2.56 -5.29
N ASP A 277 20.05 3.38 -5.11
CA ASP A 277 21.02 3.71 -6.16
C ASP A 277 21.79 2.48 -6.62
N ASP A 278 22.23 1.63 -5.71
CA ASP A 278 22.92 0.37 -6.04
C ASP A 278 22.03 -0.55 -6.89
N ARG A 279 20.70 -0.44 -6.72
CA ARG A 279 19.68 -1.15 -7.50
C ARG A 279 19.26 -0.40 -8.77
N ARG A 280 19.80 0.79 -9.01
CA ARG A 280 19.39 1.70 -10.10
C ARG A 280 17.89 2.08 -10.04
N CYS A 281 17.33 2.15 -8.85
CA CYS A 281 15.96 2.57 -8.59
C CYS A 281 15.97 4.02 -8.08
N PRO A 282 15.63 5.01 -8.91
CA PRO A 282 15.61 6.40 -8.47
C PRO A 282 14.64 6.62 -7.31
N LEU A 283 15.11 7.22 -6.22
CA LEU A 283 14.28 7.58 -5.07
C LEU A 283 13.67 8.97 -5.27
N ILE A 284 12.38 9.08 -5.08
CA ILE A 284 11.64 10.31 -4.87
C ILE A 284 11.06 10.24 -3.45
N LEU A 285 11.59 11.01 -2.51
CA LEU A 285 11.10 11.03 -1.13
C LEU A 285 10.22 12.26 -0.93
N THR A 286 9.15 12.14 -0.16
CA THR A 286 8.42 13.33 0.30
C THR A 286 8.99 13.84 1.61
N THR A 287 8.82 15.14 1.91
CA THR A 287 8.92 15.62 3.29
C THR A 287 7.86 14.91 4.13
N ILE A 288 8.11 14.80 5.44
CA ILE A 288 7.13 14.24 6.38
C ILE A 288 5.95 15.23 6.44
N PRO A 289 4.71 14.80 6.10
CA PRO A 289 3.54 15.68 6.13
C PRO A 289 3.26 16.24 7.52
N PRO A 290 2.53 17.36 7.63
CA PRO A 290 2.07 17.87 8.91
C PRO A 290 1.21 16.85 9.63
N PHE A 291 1.30 16.78 10.96
CA PHE A 291 0.46 15.93 11.79
C PHE A 291 0.19 16.60 13.15
N SER A 292 -0.98 16.36 13.68
CA SER A 292 -1.38 16.79 15.04
C SER A 292 -2.42 15.81 15.62
N PRO A 293 -2.09 14.50 15.74
CA PRO A 293 -3.04 13.52 16.24
C PRO A 293 -3.46 13.85 17.68
N HIS A 294 -4.67 13.46 18.04
CA HIS A 294 -5.11 13.56 19.43
C HIS A 294 -4.28 12.63 20.31
N VAL A 295 -3.64 13.21 21.30
CA VAL A 295 -2.84 12.52 22.31
C VAL A 295 -3.39 12.80 23.70
N ALA A 296 -3.07 11.94 24.68
CA ALA A 296 -3.39 12.21 26.07
C ALA A 296 -2.62 13.43 26.58
N PRO A 297 -3.15 14.22 27.56
CA PRO A 297 -2.52 15.45 28.03
C PRO A 297 -1.05 15.28 28.47
N GLN A 298 -0.70 14.14 29.05
CA GLN A 298 0.68 13.84 29.45
C GLN A 298 1.64 13.64 28.26
N GLN A 299 1.13 13.49 27.06
CA GLN A 299 1.91 13.27 25.82
C GLN A 299 2.04 14.55 24.97
N GLU A 300 1.37 15.64 25.33
CA GLU A 300 1.38 16.89 24.54
C GLU A 300 2.80 17.44 24.33
N ASN A 301 3.65 17.43 25.36
CA ASN A 301 5.04 17.89 25.23
C ASN A 301 5.86 17.01 24.29
N ILE A 302 5.57 15.70 24.26
CA ILE A 302 6.25 14.76 23.35
C ILE A 302 5.76 14.99 21.92
N LEU A 303 4.47 15.28 21.74
CA LEU A 303 3.92 15.65 20.43
C LEU A 303 4.58 16.92 19.89
N LEU A 304 4.74 17.94 20.72
CA LEU A 304 5.44 19.18 20.34
C LEU A 304 6.90 18.91 19.95
N ASP A 305 7.63 18.08 20.69
CA ASP A 305 8.99 17.66 20.33
C ASP A 305 9.01 16.92 18.98
N ALA A 306 8.08 16.00 18.75
CA ALA A 306 7.96 15.29 17.47
C ALA A 306 7.69 16.24 16.30
N GLN A 307 6.81 17.24 16.48
CA GLN A 307 6.53 18.26 15.47
C GLN A 307 7.78 19.13 15.19
N GLN A 308 8.54 19.50 16.22
CA GLN A 308 9.79 20.23 16.04
C GLN A 308 10.83 19.40 15.28
N ARG A 309 10.97 18.11 15.60
CA ARG A 309 11.85 17.19 14.86
C ARG A 309 11.42 17.08 13.41
N ARG A 310 10.12 16.99 13.11
CA ARG A 310 9.59 17.02 11.74
C ARG A 310 10.07 18.25 10.97
N LEU A 311 9.96 19.43 11.59
CA LEU A 311 10.38 20.69 10.96
C LEU A 311 11.87 20.69 10.64
N LEU A 312 12.73 20.26 11.59
CA LEU A 312 14.17 20.17 11.39
C LEU A 312 14.55 19.15 10.30
N ILE A 313 13.91 17.98 10.31
CA ILE A 313 14.09 16.96 9.27
C ILE A 313 13.71 17.52 7.91
N ASN A 314 12.52 18.13 7.79
CA ASN A 314 12.04 18.65 6.52
C ASN A 314 12.90 19.81 6.01
N GLN A 315 13.45 20.63 6.88
CA GLN A 315 14.40 21.68 6.51
C GLN A 315 15.63 21.11 5.79
N GLU A 316 16.20 20.03 6.29
CA GLU A 316 17.35 19.38 5.66
C GLU A 316 16.95 18.62 4.37
N LEU A 317 15.81 17.93 4.39
CA LEU A 317 15.30 17.19 3.22
C LEU A 317 15.08 18.10 2.00
N ARG A 318 14.61 19.33 2.19
CA ARG A 318 14.40 20.31 1.12
C ARG A 318 15.67 20.67 0.32
N ARG A 319 16.85 20.35 0.84
CA ARG A 319 18.13 20.58 0.14
C ARG A 319 18.39 19.58 -0.99
N PHE A 320 17.64 18.47 -1.02
CA PHE A 320 17.82 17.43 -2.02
C PHE A 320 16.84 17.61 -3.19
N GLU A 321 17.37 17.58 -4.42
CA GLU A 321 16.57 17.75 -5.65
C GLU A 321 15.48 16.66 -5.82
N TRP A 322 15.75 15.45 -5.33
CA TRP A 322 14.85 14.30 -5.40
C TRP A 322 13.77 14.29 -4.31
N VAL A 323 13.65 15.36 -3.50
CA VAL A 323 12.63 15.48 -2.46
C VAL A 323 11.46 16.33 -2.94
N VAL A 324 10.25 15.87 -2.65
CA VAL A 324 8.99 16.59 -2.83
C VAL A 324 8.62 17.28 -1.52
N ASP A 325 8.57 18.59 -1.50
CA ASP A 325 8.08 19.33 -0.33
C ASP A 325 6.55 19.35 -0.32
N LEU A 326 5.94 18.71 0.66
CA LEU A 326 4.48 18.64 0.82
C LEU A 326 3.94 19.77 1.72
N ASP A 327 4.78 20.46 2.51
CA ASP A 327 4.31 21.50 3.41
C ASP A 327 3.58 22.66 2.70
N PRO A 328 4.03 23.20 1.54
CA PRO A 328 3.31 24.24 0.83
C PRO A 328 1.88 23.85 0.42
N TRP A 329 1.64 22.56 0.25
CA TRP A 329 0.37 22.01 -0.20
C TRP A 329 -0.56 21.67 0.97
N LEU A 330 -0.02 21.08 2.04
CA LEU A 330 -0.78 20.40 3.08
C LEU A 330 -0.80 21.12 4.42
N LEU A 331 0.21 21.99 4.71
CA LEU A 331 0.36 22.63 6.02
C LEU A 331 -0.72 23.69 6.26
N GLY A 332 -1.47 23.52 7.34
CA GLY A 332 -2.44 24.48 7.85
C GLY A 332 -1.78 25.62 8.65
N ASN A 333 -2.56 26.66 8.95
CA ASN A 333 -2.08 27.83 9.70
C ASN A 333 -1.77 27.49 11.17
N ASP A 334 -2.33 26.41 11.67
CA ASP A 334 -2.14 25.90 13.04
C ASP A 334 -0.93 24.95 13.18
N GLY A 335 -0.22 24.68 12.07
CA GLY A 335 0.91 23.76 12.03
C GLY A 335 0.54 22.29 11.79
N GLY A 336 -0.74 21.95 11.77
CA GLY A 336 -1.29 20.64 11.40
C GLY A 336 -1.64 20.53 9.92
N LEU A 337 -2.36 19.47 9.54
CA LEU A 337 -2.95 19.33 8.20
C LEU A 337 -4.05 20.38 8.00
N LYS A 338 -4.13 20.95 6.79
CA LYS A 338 -5.32 21.75 6.40
C LYS A 338 -6.57 20.88 6.56
N GLU A 339 -7.60 21.43 7.22
CA GLU A 339 -8.86 20.75 7.51
C GLU A 339 -9.50 20.12 6.25
N ILE A 340 -9.45 20.82 5.11
CA ILE A 340 -10.02 20.33 3.83
C ILE A 340 -9.28 19.09 3.28
N TYR A 341 -8.09 18.76 3.77
CA TYR A 341 -7.25 17.64 3.35
C TYR A 341 -7.13 16.56 4.41
N ASP A 342 -7.66 16.80 5.62
CA ASP A 342 -7.62 15.89 6.74
C ASP A 342 -8.69 14.79 6.61
N PHE A 343 -8.32 13.55 6.90
CA PHE A 343 -9.25 12.42 6.99
C PHE A 343 -10.14 12.49 8.26
N GLY A 344 -9.76 13.36 9.19
CA GLY A 344 -10.45 13.58 10.47
C GLY A 344 -9.71 13.04 11.69
N ASP A 345 -8.49 12.57 11.52
CA ASP A 345 -7.62 12.06 12.59
C ASP A 345 -6.34 12.92 12.76
N HIS A 346 -6.23 13.99 12.00
CA HIS A 346 -5.12 14.96 12.01
C HIS A 346 -3.75 14.35 11.68
N LEU A 347 -3.77 13.23 10.93
CA LEU A 347 -2.59 12.48 10.51
C LEU A 347 -2.70 12.03 9.05
N HIS A 348 -3.86 11.49 8.65
CA HIS A 348 -4.06 10.93 7.33
C HIS A 348 -4.73 11.89 6.37
N LEU A 349 -4.42 11.73 5.09
CA LEU A 349 -5.05 12.52 4.02
C LEU A 349 -6.40 11.92 3.62
N ASN A 350 -7.38 12.80 3.38
CA ASN A 350 -8.59 12.43 2.65
C ASN A 350 -8.33 12.42 1.12
N ALA A 351 -9.36 12.13 0.32
CA ALA A 351 -9.22 12.05 -1.14
C ALA A 351 -8.71 13.35 -1.76
N ALA A 352 -9.13 14.53 -1.26
CA ALA A 352 -8.65 15.82 -1.75
C ALA A 352 -7.17 16.06 -1.42
N GLY A 353 -6.75 15.72 -0.19
CA GLY A 353 -5.35 15.78 0.23
C GLY A 353 -4.46 14.83 -0.57
N GLY A 354 -4.95 13.62 -0.85
CA GLY A 354 -4.26 12.65 -1.70
C GLY A 354 -4.05 13.16 -3.13
N MET A 355 -5.06 13.80 -3.72
CA MET A 355 -4.94 14.41 -5.06
C MET A 355 -3.91 15.52 -5.11
N VAL A 356 -3.89 16.39 -4.10
CA VAL A 356 -2.95 17.52 -4.02
C VAL A 356 -1.51 17.00 -3.81
N ALA A 357 -1.31 16.01 -2.95
CA ALA A 357 -0.01 15.37 -2.75
C ALA A 357 0.48 14.68 -4.04
N ALA A 358 -0.41 13.97 -4.75
CA ALA A 358 -0.08 13.37 -6.04
C ALA A 358 0.33 14.42 -7.08
N GLN A 359 -0.34 15.58 -7.10
CA GLN A 359 0.02 16.69 -8.00
C GLN A 359 1.44 17.21 -7.69
N ALA A 360 1.80 17.39 -6.43
CA ALA A 360 3.15 17.80 -6.02
C ALA A 360 4.20 16.76 -6.46
N ILE A 361 3.91 15.48 -6.30
CA ILE A 361 4.77 14.37 -6.74
C ILE A 361 4.95 14.39 -8.26
N MET A 362 3.86 14.56 -9.03
CA MET A 362 3.93 14.61 -10.49
C MET A 362 4.74 15.81 -10.99
N GLN A 363 4.61 16.97 -10.36
CA GLN A 363 5.46 18.13 -10.68
C GLN A 363 6.96 17.82 -10.48
N LYS A 364 7.29 17.10 -9.41
CA LYS A 364 8.68 16.69 -9.16
C LYS A 364 9.16 15.66 -10.19
N LEU A 365 8.36 14.67 -10.54
CA LEU A 365 8.68 13.70 -11.58
C LEU A 365 8.97 14.39 -12.93
N SER A 366 8.14 15.40 -13.28
CA SER A 366 8.36 16.24 -14.46
C SER A 366 9.69 17.01 -14.40
N GLN A 367 9.98 17.68 -13.28
CA GLN A 367 11.23 18.41 -13.07
C GLN A 367 12.47 17.51 -13.21
N LEU A 368 12.36 16.24 -12.77
CA LEU A 368 13.43 15.25 -12.89
C LEU A 368 13.48 14.56 -14.26
N GLY A 369 12.60 14.93 -15.18
CA GLY A 369 12.58 14.43 -16.57
C GLY A 369 11.96 13.05 -16.76
N TYR A 370 11.26 12.51 -15.73
CA TYR A 370 10.62 11.19 -15.83
C TYR A 370 9.40 11.15 -16.74
N GLU A 371 8.75 12.27 -17.03
CA GLU A 371 7.62 12.35 -17.98
C GLU A 371 7.96 11.81 -19.38
N LYS A 372 9.21 11.92 -19.79
CA LYS A 372 9.67 11.39 -21.09
C LYS A 372 9.80 9.87 -21.11
N SER A 373 9.68 9.24 -19.93
CA SER A 373 9.79 7.79 -19.76
C SER A 373 8.42 7.10 -19.68
N PHE A 374 7.35 7.90 -19.64
CA PHE A 374 5.94 7.45 -19.52
C PHE A 374 5.17 7.49 -20.85
#